data_421c41f45af2e3b5e2e9ddfd9a666984
#
_entry.id   421c41f45af2e3b5e2e9ddfd9a666984
#
_cell.length_a   1.000
_cell.length_b   1.000
_cell.length_c   1.000
_cell.angle_alpha   90.00
_cell.angle_beta   90.00
_cell.angle_gamma   90.00
#
_symmetry.space_group_name_H-M   'P 1'
#
loop_
_entity.id
_entity.type
_entity.pdbx_description
1 polymer ?
#
loop_
_entity_poly.entity_id
_entity_poly.type
_entity_poly.pdbx_seq_one_letter_code
_entity_poly.pdbx_strand_id
1 'polypeptide(L)'
;MQAAGDAPFRWDFVTPGLPDAAFADAPGFSPTPMEQRVMLLSHLRPRPDSLVWDVGGGTGALALEIARLMPSGQVHTLERDPEAIELLERNRLQFGIANLHINAGDAPEGLEQLPPSPDRVLLEVGRPLSTVLERVWQALVSGGRLVISTASLEGLVDATDTLGRLEAIDLQVVQATVHRMQRRGSQAKLAAAEPLFVIAAER
;
A
#
# COMPACT_ATOMS: atom_id res chain seq x y z
N MET A 1 -4.79 22.70 27.83
CA MET A 1 -4.77 22.21 26.44
C MET A 1 -5.73 21.04 26.42
N GLN A 2 -6.96 21.28 25.94
CA GLN A 2 -8.00 20.24 25.88
C GLN A 2 -7.65 19.22 24.80
N ALA A 3 -7.67 17.93 25.17
CA ALA A 3 -7.64 16.83 24.25
C ALA A 3 -8.81 16.99 23.26
N ALA A 4 -8.50 17.08 21.97
CA ALA A 4 -9.50 17.04 20.93
C ALA A 4 -10.15 15.64 21.01
N GLY A 5 -11.49 15.65 21.21
CA GLY A 5 -12.25 14.45 21.50
C GLY A 5 -12.23 13.42 20.38
N ASP A 6 -12.36 12.19 20.82
CA ASP A 6 -12.34 10.89 20.15
C ASP A 6 -13.39 10.65 19.04
N ALA A 7 -13.73 11.64 18.22
CA ALA A 7 -14.56 11.38 17.06
C ALA A 7 -13.69 10.80 15.92
N PRO A 8 -14.10 9.67 15.30
CA PRO A 8 -13.35 9.09 14.20
C PRO A 8 -13.20 10.08 13.05
N PHE A 9 -12.07 10.06 12.37
CA PHE A 9 -11.82 10.90 11.20
C PHE A 9 -12.92 10.68 10.17
N ARG A 10 -13.53 11.77 9.70
CA ARG A 10 -14.62 11.72 8.74
C ARG A 10 -14.17 12.18 7.37
N TRP A 11 -14.45 11.36 6.36
CA TRP A 11 -14.23 11.66 4.96
C TRP A 11 -15.51 11.39 4.18
N ASP A 12 -16.19 12.46 3.80
CA ASP A 12 -17.52 12.41 3.18
C ASP A 12 -17.48 12.22 1.64
N PHE A 13 -16.28 12.08 1.08
CA PHE A 13 -16.10 11.90 -0.36
C PHE A 13 -15.98 10.43 -0.74
N VAL A 14 -16.46 10.06 -1.93
CA VAL A 14 -16.39 8.70 -2.48
C VAL A 14 -15.03 8.40 -3.12
N THR A 15 -14.23 9.42 -3.40
CA THR A 15 -12.90 9.27 -4.00
C THR A 15 -11.87 8.79 -2.98
N PRO A 16 -10.84 8.02 -3.38
CA PRO A 16 -9.64 7.84 -2.59
C PRO A 16 -8.85 9.15 -2.46
N GLY A 17 -7.77 9.13 -1.71
CA GLY A 17 -6.89 10.29 -1.54
C GLY A 17 -7.15 11.06 -0.25
N LEU A 18 -7.20 10.33 0.86
CA LEU A 18 -7.18 10.93 2.19
C LEU A 18 -5.94 11.84 2.34
N PRO A 19 -6.06 13.03 2.96
CA PRO A 19 -4.90 13.90 3.19
C PRO A 19 -3.81 13.18 4.00
N ASP A 20 -2.54 13.33 3.63
CA ASP A 20 -1.43 12.69 4.35
C ASP A 20 -1.42 13.09 5.84
N ALA A 21 -1.74 14.35 6.14
CA ALA A 21 -1.83 14.87 7.50
C ALA A 21 -2.95 14.24 8.37
N ALA A 22 -3.83 13.44 7.78
CA ALA A 22 -4.85 12.70 8.51
C ALA A 22 -4.31 11.38 9.12
N PHE A 23 -3.13 10.93 8.70
CA PHE A 23 -2.50 9.72 9.23
C PHE A 23 -1.49 10.07 10.33
N ALA A 24 -1.38 9.20 11.33
CA ALA A 24 -0.29 9.25 12.27
C ALA A 24 1.02 8.88 11.57
N ASP A 25 2.08 9.60 11.92
CA ASP A 25 3.44 9.38 11.43
C ASP A 25 4.44 9.38 12.60
N ALA A 26 5.67 8.96 12.33
CA ALA A 26 6.80 9.03 13.25
C ALA A 26 8.09 9.26 12.46
N PRO A 27 9.21 9.65 13.11
CA PRO A 27 10.51 9.72 12.45
C PRO A 27 10.86 8.40 11.75
N GLY A 28 11.07 8.44 10.45
CA GLY A 28 11.33 7.25 9.63
C GLY A 28 10.10 6.55 9.05
N PHE A 29 8.91 6.89 9.51
CA PHE A 29 7.63 6.31 9.03
C PHE A 29 6.66 7.43 8.64
N SER A 30 6.54 7.66 7.36
CA SER A 30 5.57 8.60 6.78
C SER A 30 4.55 7.86 5.93
N PRO A 31 3.31 8.33 5.85
CA PRO A 31 2.33 7.74 4.94
C PRO A 31 2.82 7.88 3.50
N THR A 32 2.60 6.85 2.70
CA THR A 32 2.77 6.95 1.23
C THR A 32 2.00 8.17 0.73
N PRO A 33 2.60 9.07 -0.07
CA PRO A 33 1.95 10.30 -0.52
C PRO A 33 0.59 10.07 -1.20
N MET A 34 -0.37 10.95 -0.95
CA MET A 34 -1.75 10.83 -1.43
C MET A 34 -1.83 10.52 -2.94
N GLU A 35 -1.06 11.20 -3.77
CA GLU A 35 -1.09 11.01 -5.22
C GLU A 35 -0.58 9.62 -5.62
N GLN A 36 0.41 9.11 -4.89
CA GLN A 36 0.95 7.77 -5.10
C GLN A 36 -0.08 6.71 -4.66
N ARG A 37 -0.74 6.89 -3.51
CA ARG A 37 -1.81 5.99 -3.05
C ARG A 37 -2.95 5.90 -4.06
N VAL A 38 -3.42 7.03 -4.57
CA VAL A 38 -4.48 7.06 -5.59
C VAL A 38 -4.08 6.28 -6.84
N MET A 39 -2.83 6.43 -7.27
CA MET A 39 -2.31 5.70 -8.43
C MET A 39 -2.25 4.18 -8.17
N LEU A 40 -1.69 3.77 -7.03
CA LEU A 40 -1.60 2.36 -6.64
C LEU A 40 -2.99 1.71 -6.55
N LEU A 41 -3.96 2.39 -5.93
CA LEU A 41 -5.35 1.95 -5.87
C LEU A 41 -5.99 1.79 -7.25
N SER A 42 -5.73 2.73 -8.15
CA SER A 42 -6.24 2.68 -9.53
C SER A 42 -5.69 1.48 -10.30
N HIS A 43 -4.42 1.12 -10.09
CA HIS A 43 -3.80 -0.06 -10.70
C HIS A 43 -4.22 -1.37 -10.03
N LEU A 44 -4.47 -1.37 -8.72
CA LEU A 44 -4.91 -2.54 -7.96
C LEU A 44 -6.33 -3.00 -8.34
N ARG A 45 -7.21 -2.06 -8.71
CA ARG A 45 -8.60 -2.34 -9.13
C ARG A 45 -9.34 -3.24 -8.14
N PRO A 46 -9.41 -2.91 -6.84
CA PRO A 46 -10.11 -3.74 -5.88
C PRO A 46 -11.61 -3.75 -6.18
N ARG A 47 -12.27 -4.90 -5.93
CA ARG A 47 -13.71 -5.05 -5.96
C ARG A 47 -14.30 -4.87 -4.56
N PRO A 48 -15.59 -4.59 -4.41
CA PRO A 48 -16.20 -4.38 -3.09
C PRO A 48 -16.05 -5.55 -2.11
N ASP A 49 -15.83 -6.76 -2.62
CA ASP A 49 -15.71 -8.02 -1.90
C ASP A 49 -14.32 -8.66 -2.00
N SER A 50 -13.31 -7.95 -2.50
CA SER A 50 -11.95 -8.47 -2.67
C SER A 50 -11.32 -8.92 -1.35
N LEU A 51 -10.51 -9.98 -1.43
CA LEU A 51 -9.53 -10.34 -0.41
C LEU A 51 -8.17 -9.78 -0.84
N VAL A 52 -7.70 -8.77 -0.11
CA VAL A 52 -6.47 -8.06 -0.43
C VAL A 52 -5.36 -8.44 0.55
N TRP A 53 -4.19 -8.77 0.02
CA TRP A 53 -2.95 -8.76 0.77
C TRP A 53 -2.21 -7.44 0.53
N ASP A 54 -1.77 -6.82 1.61
CA ASP A 54 -0.90 -5.64 1.63
C ASP A 54 0.40 -6.05 2.32
N VAL A 55 1.45 -6.33 1.53
CA VAL A 55 2.72 -6.86 2.02
C VAL A 55 3.75 -5.73 2.09
N GLY A 56 4.10 -5.35 3.30
CA GLY A 56 4.88 -4.17 3.63
C GLY A 56 3.97 -2.99 3.98
N GLY A 57 3.10 -3.17 4.98
CA GLY A 57 2.01 -2.24 5.29
C GLY A 57 2.44 -0.85 5.77
N GLY A 58 3.66 -0.72 6.32
CA GLY A 58 4.16 0.55 6.84
C GLY A 58 3.20 1.21 7.82
N THR A 59 2.88 2.50 7.62
CA THR A 59 1.90 3.22 8.46
C THR A 59 0.45 2.82 8.22
N GLY A 60 0.19 1.94 7.24
CA GLY A 60 -1.14 1.47 6.88
C GLY A 60 -1.97 2.42 6.03
N ALA A 61 -1.41 3.53 5.57
CA ALA A 61 -2.18 4.55 4.84
C ALA A 61 -2.86 3.98 3.59
N LEU A 62 -2.19 3.10 2.86
CA LEU A 62 -2.74 2.47 1.66
C LEU A 62 -3.74 1.37 2.00
N ALA A 63 -3.40 0.48 2.95
CA ALA A 63 -4.31 -0.56 3.45
C ALA A 63 -5.65 0.00 3.96
N LEU A 64 -5.59 1.12 4.68
CA LEU A 64 -6.78 1.81 5.20
C LEU A 64 -7.66 2.37 4.08
N GLU A 65 -7.06 3.01 3.07
CA GLU A 65 -7.83 3.49 1.92
C GLU A 65 -8.47 2.34 1.13
N ILE A 66 -7.73 1.22 0.95
CA ILE A 66 -8.26 0.02 0.32
C ILE A 66 -9.47 -0.49 1.11
N ALA A 67 -9.29 -0.72 2.42
CA ALA A 67 -10.34 -1.26 3.28
C ALA A 67 -11.61 -0.38 3.30
N ARG A 68 -11.44 0.94 3.28
CA ARG A 68 -12.53 1.91 3.22
C ARG A 68 -13.34 1.83 1.94
N LEU A 69 -12.69 1.52 0.82
CA LEU A 69 -13.34 1.39 -0.49
C LEU A 69 -14.04 0.03 -0.68
N MET A 70 -13.77 -0.93 0.19
CA MET A 70 -14.25 -2.31 0.08
C MET A 70 -15.03 -2.73 1.34
N PRO A 71 -16.22 -2.21 1.59
CA PRO A 71 -16.95 -2.46 2.83
C PRO A 71 -17.33 -3.92 3.05
N SER A 72 -17.38 -4.74 1.99
CA SER A 72 -17.66 -6.18 2.04
C SER A 72 -16.42 -7.05 1.85
N GLY A 73 -15.27 -6.45 1.57
CA GLY A 73 -13.99 -7.13 1.39
C GLY A 73 -13.16 -7.13 2.67
N GLN A 74 -11.99 -7.74 2.58
CA GLN A 74 -11.03 -7.80 3.68
C GLN A 74 -9.64 -7.40 3.19
N VAL A 75 -8.91 -6.66 4.02
CA VAL A 75 -7.50 -6.34 3.80
C VAL A 75 -6.69 -7.00 4.91
N HIS A 76 -5.70 -7.78 4.53
CA HIS A 76 -4.72 -8.35 5.43
C HIS A 76 -3.35 -7.74 5.13
N THR A 77 -2.87 -6.91 6.03
CA THR A 77 -1.52 -6.33 5.92
C THR A 77 -0.51 -7.18 6.68
N LEU A 78 0.68 -7.33 6.11
CA LEU A 78 1.84 -7.95 6.74
C LEU A 78 2.90 -6.88 6.94
N GLU A 79 3.30 -6.65 8.18
CA GLU A 79 4.35 -5.68 8.53
C GLU A 79 5.28 -6.28 9.59
N ARG A 80 6.58 -6.04 9.44
CA ARG A 80 7.61 -6.59 10.34
C ARG A 80 8.06 -5.63 11.43
N ASP A 81 7.97 -4.32 11.15
CA ASP A 81 8.48 -3.32 12.08
C ASP A 81 7.45 -3.02 13.16
N PRO A 82 7.79 -3.23 14.46
CA PRO A 82 6.85 -2.99 15.56
C PRO A 82 6.36 -1.54 15.65
N GLU A 83 7.21 -0.56 15.31
CA GLU A 83 6.83 0.85 15.36
C GLU A 83 5.85 1.20 14.25
N ALA A 84 6.06 0.64 13.06
CA ALA A 84 5.11 0.75 11.94
C ALA A 84 3.76 0.08 12.29
N ILE A 85 3.79 -1.10 12.93
CA ILE A 85 2.58 -1.80 13.41
C ILE A 85 1.78 -0.94 14.40
N GLU A 86 2.45 -0.28 15.35
CA GLU A 86 1.78 0.63 16.30
C GLU A 86 1.12 1.81 15.60
N LEU A 87 1.78 2.40 14.59
CA LEU A 87 1.22 3.48 13.78
C LEU A 87 0.02 3.00 12.96
N LEU A 88 0.14 1.82 12.35
CA LEU A 88 -0.92 1.20 11.56
C LEU A 88 -2.15 0.94 12.43
N GLU A 89 -1.99 0.39 13.63
CA GLU A 89 -3.09 0.16 14.56
C GLU A 89 -3.73 1.48 15.03
N ARG A 90 -2.92 2.50 15.33
CA ARG A 90 -3.42 3.83 15.66
C ARG A 90 -4.26 4.40 14.52
N ASN A 91 -3.77 4.33 13.30
CA ASN A 91 -4.49 4.78 12.13
C ASN A 91 -5.79 3.98 11.93
N ARG A 92 -5.75 2.66 12.05
CA ARG A 92 -6.94 1.79 11.93
C ARG A 92 -8.04 2.19 12.90
N LEU A 93 -7.68 2.45 14.15
CA LEU A 93 -8.63 2.90 15.21
C LEU A 93 -9.17 4.29 14.91
N GLN A 94 -8.30 5.23 14.52
CA GLN A 94 -8.68 6.61 14.20
C GLN A 94 -9.70 6.70 13.08
N PHE A 95 -9.55 5.86 12.05
CA PHE A 95 -10.46 5.82 10.90
C PHE A 95 -11.66 4.87 11.12
N GLY A 96 -11.71 4.13 12.22
CA GLY A 96 -12.80 3.20 12.52
C GLY A 96 -12.90 2.05 11.53
N ILE A 97 -11.77 1.56 10.99
CA ILE A 97 -11.75 0.50 9.98
C ILE A 97 -11.79 -0.87 10.64
N ALA A 98 -12.85 -1.64 10.38
CA ALA A 98 -13.09 -2.96 10.97
C ALA A 98 -12.57 -4.12 10.11
N ASN A 99 -12.49 -3.95 8.78
CA ASN A 99 -12.13 -4.98 7.81
C ASN A 99 -10.64 -4.95 7.39
N LEU A 100 -9.80 -4.29 8.19
CA LEU A 100 -8.34 -4.33 8.08
C LEU A 100 -7.77 -5.18 9.22
N HIS A 101 -7.04 -6.23 8.86
CA HIS A 101 -6.38 -7.17 9.76
C HIS A 101 -4.87 -6.97 9.69
N ILE A 102 -4.25 -6.77 10.83
CA ILE A 102 -2.81 -6.49 10.94
C ILE A 102 -2.11 -7.78 11.37
N ASN A 103 -1.14 -8.22 10.58
CA ASN A 103 -0.34 -9.40 10.82
C ASN A 103 1.11 -8.99 11.01
N ALA A 104 1.67 -9.28 12.18
CA ALA A 104 3.08 -9.00 12.47
C ALA A 104 3.95 -10.12 11.90
N GLY A 105 4.87 -9.78 11.00
CA GLY A 105 5.77 -10.76 10.39
C GLY A 105 6.54 -10.21 9.21
N ASP A 106 7.60 -10.93 8.83
CA ASP A 106 8.41 -10.59 7.66
C ASP A 106 8.07 -11.51 6.49
N ALA A 107 8.13 -10.99 5.27
CA ALA A 107 7.97 -11.78 4.06
C ALA A 107 9.34 -12.38 3.64
N PRO A 108 9.38 -13.61 3.10
CA PRO A 108 8.24 -14.41 2.65
C PRO A 108 7.57 -15.30 3.72
N GLU A 109 8.20 -15.59 4.87
CA GLU A 109 7.71 -16.56 5.85
C GLU A 109 6.38 -16.15 6.47
N GLY A 110 6.20 -14.85 6.75
CA GLY A 110 4.97 -14.28 7.31
C GLY A 110 3.74 -14.40 6.41
N LEU A 111 3.92 -14.64 5.11
CA LEU A 111 2.80 -14.82 4.17
C LEU A 111 1.90 -16.02 4.53
N GLU A 112 2.44 -17.03 5.25
CA GLU A 112 1.67 -18.20 5.69
C GLU A 112 0.61 -17.86 6.76
N GLN A 113 0.73 -16.69 7.40
CA GLN A 113 -0.26 -16.19 8.38
C GLN A 113 -1.48 -15.56 7.72
N LEU A 114 -1.38 -15.22 6.44
CA LEU A 114 -2.44 -14.55 5.72
C LEU A 114 -3.48 -15.57 5.19
N PRO A 115 -4.77 -15.17 5.07
CA PRO A 115 -5.78 -16.06 4.51
C PRO A 115 -5.42 -16.42 3.06
N PRO A 116 -5.60 -17.68 2.65
CA PRO A 116 -5.21 -18.14 1.32
C PRO A 116 -6.04 -17.51 0.19
N SER A 117 -5.49 -17.54 -1.01
CA SER A 117 -6.19 -17.18 -2.25
C SER A 117 -6.65 -15.72 -2.34
N PRO A 118 -5.75 -14.72 -2.11
CA PRO A 118 -6.07 -13.33 -2.36
C PRO A 118 -6.39 -13.11 -3.85
N ASP A 119 -7.30 -12.19 -4.14
CA ASP A 119 -7.56 -11.78 -5.51
C ASP A 119 -6.89 -10.46 -5.88
N ARG A 120 -6.36 -9.76 -4.88
CA ARG A 120 -5.55 -8.55 -5.02
C ARG A 120 -4.35 -8.60 -4.09
N VAL A 121 -3.19 -8.23 -4.60
CA VAL A 121 -1.98 -8.09 -3.79
C VAL A 121 -1.31 -6.76 -4.09
N LEU A 122 -1.00 -6.04 -3.04
CA LEU A 122 -0.08 -4.91 -3.06
C LEU A 122 1.23 -5.35 -2.41
N LEU A 123 2.36 -5.03 -3.03
CA LEU A 123 3.68 -5.42 -2.58
C LEU A 123 4.60 -4.20 -2.51
N GLU A 124 4.95 -3.80 -1.29
CA GLU A 124 5.87 -2.69 -0.99
C GLU A 124 7.00 -3.19 -0.09
N VAL A 125 7.83 -4.09 -0.60
CA VAL A 125 8.92 -4.69 0.18
C VAL A 125 10.29 -4.35 -0.41
N GLY A 126 11.28 -4.38 0.46
CA GLY A 126 12.67 -4.33 0.06
C GLY A 126 13.16 -5.64 -0.57
N ARG A 127 14.47 -5.89 -0.49
CA ARG A 127 15.07 -7.15 -0.98
C ARG A 127 14.98 -8.26 0.07
N PRO A 128 14.83 -9.53 -0.36
CA PRO A 128 14.81 -10.03 -1.73
C PRO A 128 13.39 -10.02 -2.35
N LEU A 129 13.17 -9.11 -3.30
CA LEU A 129 11.84 -8.93 -3.92
C LEU A 129 11.40 -10.17 -4.71
N SER A 130 12.28 -10.78 -5.50
CA SER A 130 11.96 -11.94 -6.35
C SER A 130 11.40 -13.11 -5.54
N THR A 131 12.01 -13.44 -4.40
CA THR A 131 11.56 -14.55 -3.54
C THR A 131 10.17 -14.28 -2.96
N VAL A 132 9.92 -13.07 -2.49
CA VAL A 132 8.60 -12.68 -1.98
C VAL A 132 7.57 -12.68 -3.10
N LEU A 133 7.92 -12.13 -4.26
CA LEU A 133 7.06 -12.06 -5.43
C LEU A 133 6.63 -13.45 -5.93
N GLU A 134 7.55 -14.41 -6.00
CA GLU A 134 7.24 -15.80 -6.40
C GLU A 134 6.23 -16.44 -5.43
N ARG A 135 6.40 -16.23 -4.12
CA ARG A 135 5.46 -16.77 -3.10
C ARG A 135 4.08 -16.11 -3.19
N VAL A 136 4.06 -14.79 -3.32
CA VAL A 136 2.82 -14.01 -3.52
C VAL A 136 2.09 -14.46 -4.79
N TRP A 137 2.84 -14.66 -5.89
CA TRP A 137 2.28 -15.13 -7.16
C TRP A 137 1.63 -16.50 -7.06
N GLN A 138 2.26 -17.41 -6.32
CA GLN A 138 1.68 -18.75 -6.07
C GLN A 138 0.37 -18.69 -5.28
N ALA A 139 0.24 -17.75 -4.35
CA ALA A 139 -0.96 -17.57 -3.53
C ALA A 139 -2.10 -16.84 -4.26
N LEU A 140 -1.76 -15.90 -5.15
CA LEU A 140 -2.72 -15.09 -5.91
C LEU A 140 -3.62 -15.99 -6.77
N VAL A 141 -4.92 -15.77 -6.79
CA VAL A 141 -5.85 -16.56 -7.63
C VAL A 141 -5.61 -16.32 -9.12
N SER A 142 -6.04 -17.25 -9.98
CA SER A 142 -6.07 -17.01 -11.43
C SER A 142 -7.00 -15.84 -11.76
N GLY A 143 -6.55 -14.90 -12.61
CA GLY A 143 -7.23 -13.62 -12.86
C GLY A 143 -7.09 -12.62 -11.70
N GLY A 144 -6.31 -12.95 -10.69
CA GLY A 144 -5.95 -12.04 -9.61
C GLY A 144 -4.95 -10.98 -10.07
N ARG A 145 -4.94 -9.83 -9.39
CA ARG A 145 -4.10 -8.70 -9.77
C ARG A 145 -3.07 -8.38 -8.69
N LEU A 146 -1.83 -8.21 -9.13
CA LEU A 146 -0.71 -7.78 -8.33
C LEU A 146 -0.32 -6.35 -8.70
N VAL A 147 0.00 -5.54 -7.71
CA VAL A 147 0.64 -4.23 -7.88
C VAL A 147 1.87 -4.18 -6.98
N ILE A 148 2.99 -3.76 -7.55
CA ILE A 148 4.25 -3.56 -6.84
C ILE A 148 4.59 -2.08 -6.91
N SER A 149 5.01 -1.51 -5.80
CA SER A 149 5.61 -0.18 -5.75
C SER A 149 7.09 -0.24 -5.37
N THR A 150 7.91 0.54 -6.07
CA THR A 150 9.34 0.70 -5.75
C THR A 150 9.85 2.05 -6.22
N ALA A 151 10.80 2.62 -5.48
CA ALA A 151 11.53 3.82 -5.89
C ALA A 151 12.85 3.50 -6.59
N SER A 152 13.31 2.24 -6.58
CA SER A 152 14.62 1.84 -7.09
C SER A 152 14.54 1.21 -8.48
N LEU A 153 15.56 1.47 -9.30
CA LEU A 153 15.70 0.82 -10.61
C LEU A 153 15.97 -0.68 -10.48
N GLU A 154 16.71 -1.07 -9.44
CA GLU A 154 16.98 -2.48 -9.17
C GLU A 154 15.67 -3.23 -8.82
N GLY A 155 14.80 -2.61 -8.02
CA GLY A 155 13.48 -3.17 -7.71
C GLY A 155 12.60 -3.29 -8.96
N LEU A 156 12.64 -2.30 -9.85
CA LEU A 156 11.93 -2.35 -11.12
C LEU A 156 12.42 -3.52 -11.99
N VAL A 157 13.74 -3.68 -12.16
CA VAL A 157 14.31 -4.77 -12.96
C VAL A 157 14.00 -6.12 -12.34
N ASP A 158 14.19 -6.28 -11.02
CA ASP A 158 13.91 -7.55 -10.31
C ASP A 158 12.42 -7.95 -10.43
N ALA A 159 11.51 -7.00 -10.28
CA ALA A 159 10.08 -7.23 -10.45
C ALA A 159 9.72 -7.64 -11.88
N THR A 160 10.16 -6.89 -12.88
CA THR A 160 9.80 -7.14 -14.29
C THR A 160 10.39 -8.44 -14.81
N ASP A 161 11.64 -8.75 -14.47
CA ASP A 161 12.30 -10.01 -14.86
C ASP A 161 11.60 -11.22 -14.20
N THR A 162 11.23 -11.08 -12.92
CA THR A 162 10.52 -12.15 -12.20
C THR A 162 9.13 -12.37 -12.78
N LEU A 163 8.34 -11.29 -13.01
CA LEU A 163 7.02 -11.41 -13.63
C LEU A 163 7.09 -11.98 -15.05
N GLY A 164 8.13 -11.64 -15.81
CA GLY A 164 8.38 -12.24 -17.12
C GLY A 164 8.61 -13.77 -17.05
N ARG A 165 9.41 -14.24 -16.08
CA ARG A 165 9.60 -15.69 -15.84
C ARG A 165 8.33 -16.41 -15.37
N LEU A 166 7.46 -15.70 -14.67
CA LEU A 166 6.17 -16.20 -14.17
C LEU A 166 5.05 -16.14 -15.22
N GLU A 167 5.38 -15.70 -16.44
CA GLU A 167 4.44 -15.57 -17.56
C GLU A 167 3.21 -14.71 -17.23
N ALA A 168 3.44 -13.64 -16.43
CA ALA A 168 2.41 -12.70 -16.01
C ALA A 168 1.77 -12.02 -17.23
N ILE A 169 0.45 -11.85 -17.19
CA ILE A 169 -0.31 -11.16 -18.24
C ILE A 169 -0.64 -9.72 -17.85
N ASP A 170 -0.99 -8.88 -18.82
CA ASP A 170 -1.30 -7.43 -18.62
C ASP A 170 -0.21 -6.70 -17.82
N LEU A 171 1.08 -7.02 -18.07
CA LEU A 171 2.19 -6.35 -17.40
C LEU A 171 2.25 -4.89 -17.82
N GLN A 172 2.07 -4.02 -16.86
CA GLN A 172 2.12 -2.57 -17.01
C GLN A 172 3.19 -1.98 -16.09
N VAL A 173 3.98 -1.06 -16.60
CA VAL A 173 4.97 -0.30 -15.82
C VAL A 173 4.72 1.18 -16.02
N VAL A 174 4.54 1.89 -14.93
CA VAL A 174 4.34 3.34 -14.92
C VAL A 174 5.37 3.96 -13.98
N GLN A 175 6.03 5.03 -14.44
CA GLN A 175 6.82 5.89 -13.57
C GLN A 175 6.03 7.17 -13.29
N ALA A 176 5.90 7.52 -12.03
CA ALA A 176 5.28 8.76 -11.60
C ALA A 176 6.27 9.65 -10.85
N THR A 177 6.20 10.94 -11.10
CA THR A 177 6.92 11.96 -10.34
C THR A 177 5.94 13.02 -9.89
N VAL A 178 5.87 13.26 -8.59
CA VAL A 178 4.98 14.24 -7.98
C VAL A 178 5.81 15.42 -7.48
N HIS A 179 5.35 16.62 -7.75
CA HIS A 179 5.93 17.85 -7.21
C HIS A 179 4.86 18.61 -6.44
N ARG A 180 5.12 18.89 -5.18
CA ARG A 180 4.23 19.69 -4.33
C ARG A 180 4.82 21.07 -4.08
N MET A 181 3.97 22.09 -4.12
CA MET A 181 4.38 23.44 -3.78
C MET A 181 4.65 23.56 -2.27
N GLN A 182 5.86 23.95 -1.93
CA GLN A 182 6.28 24.28 -0.57
C GLN A 182 6.51 25.79 -0.47
N ARG A 183 6.01 26.39 0.61
CA ARG A 183 6.24 27.81 0.92
C ARG A 183 7.18 27.94 2.12
N ARG A 184 8.17 28.82 1.98
CA ARG A 184 9.03 29.27 3.09
C ARG A 184 9.02 30.81 3.09
N GLY A 185 8.26 31.40 4.01
CA GLY A 185 8.01 32.83 4.04
C GLY A 185 7.35 33.32 2.74
N SER A 186 7.95 34.28 2.04
CA SER A 186 7.45 34.83 0.76
C SER A 186 7.83 33.98 -0.47
N GLN A 187 8.69 32.99 -0.31
CA GLN A 187 9.16 32.14 -1.42
C GLN A 187 8.31 30.88 -1.55
N ALA A 188 7.97 30.53 -2.79
CA ALA A 188 7.33 29.28 -3.13
C ALA A 188 8.22 28.49 -4.10
N LYS A 189 8.37 27.18 -3.87
CA LYS A 189 9.08 26.27 -4.78
C LYS A 189 8.31 24.97 -4.94
N LEU A 190 8.48 24.31 -6.08
CA LEU A 190 8.06 22.93 -6.25
C LEU A 190 9.15 22.00 -5.67
N ALA A 191 8.77 21.15 -4.73
CA ALA A 191 9.62 20.10 -4.19
C ALA A 191 9.19 18.76 -4.77
N ALA A 192 10.13 18.02 -5.34
CA ALA A 192 9.88 16.67 -5.83
C ALA A 192 9.71 15.71 -4.65
N ALA A 193 8.71 14.84 -4.72
CA ALA A 193 8.69 13.60 -3.97
C ALA A 193 9.61 12.56 -4.66
N GLU A 194 9.95 11.50 -3.96
CA GLU A 194 10.67 10.38 -4.58
C GLU A 194 9.89 9.84 -5.78
N PRO A 195 10.55 9.52 -6.91
CA PRO A 195 9.89 8.89 -8.03
C PRO A 195 9.36 7.52 -7.62
N LEU A 196 8.18 7.17 -8.13
CA LEU A 196 7.54 5.88 -7.89
C LEU A 196 7.47 5.11 -9.21
N PHE A 197 7.92 3.86 -9.20
CA PHE A 197 7.57 2.89 -10.22
C PHE A 197 6.40 2.05 -9.71
N VAL A 198 5.34 2.00 -10.51
CA VAL A 198 4.19 1.12 -10.30
C VAL A 198 4.26 0.01 -11.34
N ILE A 199 4.36 -1.22 -10.88
CA ILE A 199 4.36 -2.40 -11.74
C ILE A 199 3.06 -3.16 -11.43
N ALA A 200 2.22 -3.37 -12.43
CA ALA A 200 0.96 -4.09 -12.28
C ALA A 200 0.89 -5.26 -13.26
N ALA A 201 0.35 -6.39 -12.80
CA ALA A 201 0.21 -7.60 -13.63
C ALA A 201 -0.99 -8.44 -13.17
N GLU A 202 -1.46 -9.32 -14.04
CA GLU A 202 -2.49 -10.33 -13.76
C GLU A 202 -1.90 -11.75 -13.85
N ARG A 203 -2.39 -12.63 -12.98
CA ARG A 203 -2.03 -14.06 -12.96
C ARG A 203 -2.92 -14.89 -13.85
#